data_086f3b7f4566d338ca2f4e9781966952
#
_entry.id   086f3b7f4566d338ca2f4e9781966952
#
_cell.length_a   1.000
_cell.length_b   1.000
_cell.length_c   1.000
_cell.angle_alpha   90.00
_cell.angle_beta   90.00
_cell.angle_gamma   90.00
#
_symmetry.space_group_name_H-M   'P 1'
#
loop_
_entity.id
_entity.type
_entity.pdbx_description
1 polymer ?
#
loop_
_entity_poly.entity_id
_entity_poly.type
_entity_poly.pdbx_seq_one_letter_code
_entity_poly.pdbx_strand_id
1 'polypeptide(L)'
;MDTTAILNTLNHSDTIKVQMTAVQDWSQFWLLLIITLFGSVFIIIYLGLMLKPQISNILAWFKLRKIRNLTGRHVLIIKHTSNELFNQSMIDTGTLENIRIALQKFKGKPFDLILHTPGGSIFAAQLISKLIQKYPSAVRAIVPVYAMSGGSFLALSCDEILLANTAALGAIDPQIGYLWHYGSAKSWDEVIKKKHGKADDGSIQMAYTGRQYANTLHKWVSELLLEKIPFADKRESAATFLTDGNIEHGRPLMICDLNEIGIPVIELEDKMITLINPILNSTLYEGEYWI
;
A
#
# COMPACT_ATOMS: atom_id res chain seq x y z
N MET A 1 40.67 -16.07 -83.21
CA MET A 1 39.91 -15.67 -81.97
C MET A 1 39.91 -16.86 -81.06
N ASP A 2 40.58 -16.75 -79.98
CA ASP A 2 40.97 -17.87 -79.11
C ASP A 2 39.78 -18.35 -78.22
N THR A 3 39.28 -19.55 -78.55
CA THR A 3 38.14 -20.17 -77.83
C THR A 3 38.47 -20.47 -76.38
N THR A 4 39.72 -20.53 -76.01
CA THR A 4 40.19 -20.72 -74.65
C THR A 4 39.98 -19.46 -73.77
N ALA A 5 40.06 -18.28 -74.37
CA ALA A 5 39.79 -17.02 -73.61
C ALA A 5 38.32 -16.84 -73.27
N ILE A 6 37.38 -17.28 -74.12
CA ILE A 6 35.94 -17.22 -73.90
C ILE A 6 35.50 -18.22 -72.82
N LEU A 7 36.07 -19.43 -72.85
CA LEU A 7 35.82 -20.48 -71.86
C LEU A 7 36.30 -20.06 -70.44
N ASN A 8 37.44 -19.40 -70.34
CA ASN A 8 37.98 -18.94 -69.07
C ASN A 8 37.15 -17.76 -68.49
N THR A 9 36.59 -16.87 -69.33
CA THR A 9 35.74 -15.80 -68.90
C THR A 9 34.37 -16.29 -68.42
N LEU A 10 33.80 -17.31 -69.11
CA LEU A 10 32.54 -17.92 -68.66
C LEU A 10 32.71 -18.68 -67.34
N ASN A 11 33.78 -19.49 -67.19
CA ASN A 11 34.04 -20.16 -65.92
C ASN A 11 34.31 -19.19 -64.79
N HIS A 12 34.93 -18.05 -65.02
CA HIS A 12 35.20 -17.07 -63.97
C HIS A 12 33.92 -16.31 -63.53
N SER A 13 32.98 -16.01 -64.47
CA SER A 13 31.74 -15.38 -64.20
C SER A 13 30.79 -16.30 -63.39
N ASP A 14 30.76 -17.60 -63.71
CA ASP A 14 29.93 -18.57 -62.96
C ASP A 14 30.49 -18.87 -61.56
N THR A 15 31.86 -18.92 -61.46
CA THR A 15 32.49 -19.08 -60.13
C THR A 15 32.21 -17.87 -59.20
N ILE A 16 32.23 -16.67 -59.77
CA ILE A 16 31.88 -15.42 -58.98
C ILE A 16 30.45 -15.43 -58.65
N LYS A 17 29.51 -15.83 -59.51
CA LYS A 17 28.10 -15.93 -59.19
C LYS A 17 27.82 -16.96 -58.08
N VAL A 18 28.46 -18.13 -58.13
CA VAL A 18 28.31 -19.17 -57.07
C VAL A 18 28.91 -18.68 -55.76
N GLN A 19 30.03 -17.97 -55.76
CA GLN A 19 30.56 -17.36 -54.55
C GLN A 19 29.66 -16.24 -54.01
N MET A 20 29.06 -15.39 -54.83
CA MET A 20 28.13 -14.35 -54.39
C MET A 20 26.85 -14.95 -53.81
N THR A 21 26.28 -16.00 -54.41
CA THR A 21 25.09 -16.65 -53.85
C THR A 21 25.38 -17.36 -52.52
N ALA A 22 26.54 -18.03 -52.39
CA ALA A 22 26.95 -18.66 -51.14
C ALA A 22 27.17 -17.64 -50.03
N VAL A 23 27.79 -16.49 -50.31
CA VAL A 23 27.94 -15.40 -49.32
C VAL A 23 26.58 -14.80 -48.92
N GLN A 24 25.65 -14.66 -49.88
CA GLN A 24 24.33 -14.14 -49.64
C GLN A 24 23.50 -15.10 -48.76
N ASP A 25 23.60 -16.41 -48.97
CA ASP A 25 22.92 -17.41 -48.13
C ASP A 25 23.43 -17.41 -46.68
N TRP A 26 24.75 -17.28 -46.49
CA TRP A 26 25.32 -17.18 -45.15
C TRP A 26 24.88 -15.90 -44.41
N SER A 27 24.77 -14.77 -45.11
CA SER A 27 24.27 -13.52 -44.48
C SER A 27 22.81 -13.62 -44.05
N GLN A 28 21.96 -14.25 -44.85
CA GLN A 28 20.57 -14.50 -44.51
C GLN A 28 20.46 -15.49 -43.34
N PHE A 29 21.29 -16.52 -43.31
CA PHE A 29 21.36 -17.45 -42.18
C PHE A 29 21.70 -16.74 -40.86
N TRP A 30 22.74 -15.91 -40.85
CA TRP A 30 23.12 -15.15 -39.65
C TRP A 30 22.05 -14.15 -39.23
N LEU A 31 21.41 -13.50 -40.19
CA LEU A 31 20.29 -12.58 -39.91
C LEU A 31 19.12 -13.29 -39.24
N LEU A 32 18.69 -14.44 -39.77
CA LEU A 32 17.65 -15.26 -39.19
C LEU A 32 18.03 -15.76 -37.80
N LEU A 33 19.23 -16.18 -37.59
CA LEU A 33 19.75 -16.64 -36.31
C LEU A 33 19.73 -15.50 -35.27
N ILE A 34 20.14 -14.30 -35.65
CA ILE A 34 20.07 -13.12 -34.79
C ILE A 34 18.63 -12.78 -34.44
N ILE A 35 17.71 -12.73 -35.40
CA ILE A 35 16.29 -12.43 -35.20
C ILE A 35 15.65 -13.47 -34.28
N THR A 36 15.93 -14.76 -34.48
CA THR A 36 15.37 -15.82 -33.60
C THR A 36 15.93 -15.74 -32.18
N LEU A 37 17.20 -15.40 -32.02
CA LEU A 37 17.84 -15.24 -30.72
C LEU A 37 17.28 -14.03 -29.97
N PHE A 38 17.16 -12.88 -30.60
CA PHE A 38 16.53 -11.69 -30.02
C PHE A 38 15.03 -11.92 -29.74
N GLY A 39 14.33 -12.57 -30.66
CA GLY A 39 12.91 -12.92 -30.47
C GLY A 39 12.70 -13.85 -29.29
N SER A 40 13.56 -14.88 -29.14
CA SER A 40 13.46 -15.78 -27.99
C SER A 40 13.76 -15.10 -26.65
N VAL A 41 14.78 -14.23 -26.59
CA VAL A 41 15.09 -13.43 -25.42
C VAL A 41 13.93 -12.51 -25.08
N PHE A 42 13.34 -11.84 -26.06
CA PHE A 42 12.17 -10.99 -25.86
C PHE A 42 10.97 -11.77 -25.31
N ILE A 43 10.69 -12.96 -25.87
CA ILE A 43 9.61 -13.84 -25.39
C ILE A 43 9.87 -14.28 -23.94
N ILE A 44 11.11 -14.66 -23.61
CA ILE A 44 11.46 -15.08 -22.23
C ILE A 44 11.26 -13.92 -21.24
N ILE A 45 11.70 -12.71 -21.61
CA ILE A 45 11.49 -11.51 -20.79
C ILE A 45 10.01 -11.22 -20.64
N TYR A 46 9.25 -11.24 -21.74
CA TYR A 46 7.81 -11.01 -21.75
C TYR A 46 7.06 -12.02 -20.86
N LEU A 47 7.34 -13.32 -21.03
CA LEU A 47 6.76 -14.37 -20.18
C LEU A 47 7.16 -14.21 -18.72
N GLY A 48 8.42 -13.86 -18.44
CA GLY A 48 8.89 -13.58 -17.09
C GLY A 48 8.14 -12.42 -16.44
N LEU A 49 7.90 -11.34 -17.17
CA LEU A 49 7.12 -10.19 -16.71
C LEU A 49 5.66 -10.55 -16.50
N MET A 50 5.07 -11.38 -17.35
CA MET A 50 3.67 -11.83 -17.23
C MET A 50 3.46 -12.85 -16.11
N LEU A 51 4.42 -13.75 -15.86
CA LEU A 51 4.30 -14.79 -14.83
C LEU A 51 4.71 -14.31 -13.45
N LYS A 52 5.57 -13.31 -13.35
CA LYS A 52 6.05 -12.78 -12.07
C LYS A 52 4.91 -12.39 -11.11
N PRO A 53 3.84 -11.67 -11.53
CA PRO A 53 2.73 -11.35 -10.65
C PRO A 53 2.00 -12.60 -10.15
N GLN A 54 1.75 -13.58 -11.00
CA GLN A 54 1.02 -14.79 -10.64
C GLN A 54 1.80 -15.66 -9.64
N ILE A 55 3.10 -15.82 -9.86
CA ILE A 55 3.98 -16.58 -8.96
C ILE A 55 4.03 -15.91 -7.58
N SER A 56 4.16 -14.59 -7.56
CA SER A 56 4.17 -13.84 -6.31
C SER A 56 2.84 -13.99 -5.55
N ASN A 57 1.70 -13.93 -6.24
CA ASN A 57 0.38 -14.13 -5.66
C ASN A 57 0.27 -15.51 -4.99
N ILE A 58 0.73 -16.53 -5.64
CA ILE A 58 0.76 -17.89 -5.10
C ILE A 58 1.65 -17.96 -3.84
N LEU A 59 2.83 -17.37 -3.89
CA LEU A 59 3.76 -17.37 -2.75
C LEU A 59 3.20 -16.63 -1.54
N ALA A 60 2.53 -15.49 -1.74
CA ALA A 60 1.90 -14.79 -0.63
C ALA A 60 0.72 -15.56 -0.08
N TRP A 61 -0.10 -16.17 -0.93
CA TRP A 61 -1.18 -17.03 -0.46
C TRP A 61 -0.65 -18.14 0.46
N PHE A 62 0.46 -18.80 0.10
CA PHE A 62 1.09 -19.79 0.97
C PHE A 62 1.58 -19.19 2.30
N LYS A 63 2.13 -17.97 2.28
CA LYS A 63 2.59 -17.29 3.51
C LYS A 63 1.43 -16.86 4.40
N LEU A 64 0.38 -16.28 3.83
CA LEU A 64 -0.85 -15.96 4.57
C LEU A 64 -1.46 -17.22 5.18
N ARG A 65 -1.52 -18.32 4.42
CA ARG A 65 -1.99 -19.62 4.93
C ARG A 65 -1.13 -20.13 6.10
N LYS A 66 0.18 -19.91 6.05
CA LYS A 66 1.08 -20.26 7.15
C LYS A 66 0.80 -19.41 8.39
N ILE A 67 0.58 -18.09 8.23
CA ILE A 67 0.20 -17.20 9.34
C ILE A 67 -1.13 -17.69 9.94
N ARG A 68 -2.13 -17.92 9.11
CA ARG A 68 -3.43 -18.45 9.56
C ARG A 68 -3.30 -19.77 10.35
N ASN A 69 -2.49 -20.70 9.87
CA ASN A 69 -2.28 -21.98 10.55
C ASN A 69 -1.56 -21.81 11.90
N LEU A 70 -0.67 -20.83 12.02
CA LEU A 70 0.04 -20.54 13.27
C LEU A 70 -0.84 -19.85 14.30
N THR A 71 -1.70 -18.93 13.86
CA THR A 71 -2.56 -18.13 14.75
C THR A 71 -3.91 -18.78 15.01
N GLY A 72 -4.36 -19.71 14.15
CA GLY A 72 -5.73 -20.24 14.16
C GLY A 72 -6.80 -19.21 13.76
N ARG A 73 -6.38 -18.03 13.26
CA ARG A 73 -7.25 -16.89 12.94
C ARG A 73 -7.26 -16.64 11.43
N HIS A 74 -8.35 -16.13 10.90
CA HIS A 74 -8.34 -15.61 9.54
C HIS A 74 -7.37 -14.44 9.43
N VAL A 75 -6.89 -14.18 8.23
CA VAL A 75 -5.95 -13.07 7.97
C VAL A 75 -6.54 -12.18 6.89
N LEU A 76 -6.62 -10.89 7.18
CA LEU A 76 -6.93 -9.83 6.24
C LEU A 76 -5.74 -8.87 6.21
N ILE A 77 -5.21 -8.59 5.02
CA ILE A 77 -4.11 -7.64 4.86
C ILE A 77 -4.61 -6.44 4.04
N ILE A 78 -4.31 -5.25 4.51
CA ILE A 78 -4.42 -3.99 3.78
C ILE A 78 -3.00 -3.52 3.53
N LYS A 79 -2.58 -3.57 2.27
CA LYS A 79 -1.28 -3.08 1.85
C LYS A 79 -1.44 -1.99 0.82
N HIS A 80 -1.06 -0.79 1.21
CA HIS A 80 -0.99 0.39 0.35
C HIS A 80 0.41 0.94 0.39
N THR A 81 1.07 1.01 -0.76
CA THR A 81 2.40 1.60 -0.89
C THR A 81 2.31 2.89 -1.70
N SER A 82 3.00 3.92 -1.25
CA SER A 82 3.15 5.16 -2.01
C SER A 82 4.22 4.96 -3.09
N ASN A 83 3.82 4.69 -4.32
CA ASN A 83 4.71 4.87 -5.46
C ASN A 83 4.69 6.35 -5.84
N GLU A 84 5.80 7.03 -5.59
CA GLU A 84 5.94 8.49 -5.65
C GLU A 84 5.55 9.15 -7.00
N LEU A 85 5.37 8.40 -8.07
CA LEU A 85 5.19 8.99 -9.40
C LEU A 85 3.78 8.91 -10.00
N PHE A 86 2.93 7.91 -9.70
CA PHE A 86 1.67 7.78 -10.46
C PHE A 86 0.45 7.14 -9.76
N ASN A 87 0.59 6.52 -8.59
CA ASN A 87 -0.56 5.87 -7.93
C ASN A 87 -0.34 5.72 -6.43
N GLN A 88 -0.92 6.60 -5.63
CA GLN A 88 -1.02 6.38 -4.18
C GLN A 88 -2.24 5.51 -3.93
N SER A 89 -2.00 4.23 -3.66
CA SER A 89 -3.04 3.36 -3.14
C SER A 89 -3.31 3.77 -1.68
N MET A 90 -4.58 3.98 -1.36
CA MET A 90 -5.03 4.48 -0.04
C MET A 90 -6.35 3.83 0.33
N ILE A 91 -6.69 3.87 1.61
CA ILE A 91 -8.01 3.45 2.10
C ILE A 91 -9.11 4.26 1.39
N ASP A 92 -9.98 3.58 0.67
CA ASP A 92 -11.08 4.15 -0.09
C ASP A 92 -12.36 3.29 -0.02
N THR A 93 -13.34 3.59 -0.83
CA THR A 93 -14.58 2.82 -0.90
C THR A 93 -14.39 1.41 -1.47
N GLY A 94 -13.36 1.20 -2.32
CA GLY A 94 -12.96 -0.12 -2.80
C GLY A 94 -12.44 -0.99 -1.66
N THR A 95 -11.57 -0.43 -0.82
CA THR A 95 -11.09 -1.05 0.42
C THR A 95 -12.26 -1.48 1.32
N LEU A 96 -13.24 -0.60 1.53
CA LEU A 96 -14.44 -0.91 2.31
C LEU A 96 -15.20 -2.12 1.74
N GLU A 97 -15.42 -2.16 0.43
CA GLU A 97 -16.15 -3.26 -0.21
C GLU A 97 -15.40 -4.59 -0.10
N ASN A 98 -14.09 -4.59 -0.31
CA ASN A 98 -13.25 -5.78 -0.19
C ASN A 98 -13.25 -6.33 1.24
N ILE A 99 -13.17 -5.45 2.24
CA ILE A 99 -13.26 -5.84 3.66
C ILE A 99 -14.64 -6.44 3.96
N ARG A 100 -15.72 -5.81 3.49
CA ARG A 100 -17.08 -6.32 3.68
C ARG A 100 -17.22 -7.75 3.14
N ILE A 101 -16.68 -8.02 1.95
CA ILE A 101 -16.68 -9.36 1.34
C ILE A 101 -15.84 -10.33 2.19
N ALA A 102 -14.66 -9.92 2.65
CA ALA A 102 -13.80 -10.75 3.49
C ALA A 102 -14.50 -11.17 4.79
N LEU A 103 -15.11 -10.22 5.50
CA LEU A 103 -15.81 -10.47 6.77
C LEU A 103 -16.98 -11.42 6.60
N GLN A 104 -17.71 -11.35 5.48
CA GLN A 104 -18.77 -12.34 5.16
C GLN A 104 -18.20 -13.75 5.01
N LYS A 105 -17.02 -13.89 4.36
CA LYS A 105 -16.36 -15.19 4.18
C LYS A 105 -15.78 -15.75 5.48
N PHE A 106 -15.38 -14.90 6.41
CA PHE A 106 -14.85 -15.32 7.71
C PHE A 106 -15.94 -15.88 8.64
N LYS A 107 -17.22 -15.61 8.33
CA LYS A 107 -18.39 -16.19 9.05
C LYS A 107 -18.32 -15.97 10.56
N GLY A 108 -17.91 -14.80 10.99
CA GLY A 108 -17.81 -14.45 12.40
C GLY A 108 -16.63 -15.09 13.18
N LYS A 109 -15.70 -15.75 12.50
CA LYS A 109 -14.50 -16.28 13.17
C LYS A 109 -13.46 -15.18 13.39
N PRO A 110 -12.64 -15.25 14.46
CA PRO A 110 -11.65 -14.23 14.75
C PRO A 110 -10.64 -14.06 13.62
N PHE A 111 -10.17 -12.84 13.41
CA PHE A 111 -9.19 -12.55 12.37
C PHE A 111 -8.12 -11.56 12.81
N ASP A 112 -7.00 -11.58 12.11
CA ASP A 112 -5.88 -10.66 12.22
C ASP A 112 -5.94 -9.69 11.04
N LEU A 113 -5.97 -8.38 11.33
CA LEU A 113 -5.92 -7.30 10.36
C LEU A 113 -4.50 -6.78 10.25
N ILE A 114 -3.78 -7.17 9.21
CA ILE A 114 -2.42 -6.68 8.94
C ILE A 114 -2.53 -5.35 8.18
N LEU A 115 -1.97 -4.30 8.76
CA LEU A 115 -2.01 -2.94 8.24
C LEU A 115 -0.63 -2.47 7.80
N HIS A 116 -0.52 -2.07 6.53
CA HIS A 116 0.62 -1.37 5.95
C HIS A 116 0.09 -0.29 5.00
N THR A 117 -0.17 0.92 5.51
CA THR A 117 -0.92 1.93 4.76
C THR A 117 -0.60 3.35 5.22
N PRO A 118 -0.49 4.31 4.30
CA PRO A 118 -0.40 5.73 4.64
C PRO A 118 -1.73 6.32 5.16
N GLY A 119 -2.83 5.57 5.07
CA GLY A 119 -4.17 6.03 5.44
C GLY A 119 -5.08 6.20 4.25
N GLY A 120 -5.94 7.20 4.28
CA GLY A 120 -6.85 7.52 3.17
C GLY A 120 -8.16 8.18 3.58
N SER A 121 -9.25 7.89 2.89
CA SER A 121 -10.56 8.52 3.07
C SER A 121 -11.10 8.31 4.48
N ILE A 122 -11.39 9.41 5.18
CA ILE A 122 -12.03 9.43 6.49
C ILE A 122 -13.38 8.68 6.45
N PHE A 123 -14.16 8.89 5.39
CA PHE A 123 -15.46 8.23 5.21
C PHE A 123 -15.31 6.72 5.13
N ALA A 124 -14.39 6.21 4.30
CA ALA A 124 -14.15 4.77 4.17
C ALA A 124 -13.62 4.18 5.48
N ALA A 125 -12.61 4.81 6.09
CA ALA A 125 -12.04 4.36 7.36
C ALA A 125 -13.10 4.28 8.48
N GLN A 126 -14.02 5.25 8.56
CA GLN A 126 -15.11 5.22 9.53
C GLN A 126 -16.05 4.05 9.32
N LEU A 127 -16.46 3.77 8.09
CA LEU A 127 -17.36 2.65 7.80
C LEU A 127 -16.68 1.31 8.07
N ILE A 128 -15.40 1.18 7.71
CA ILE A 128 -14.60 -0.02 8.02
C ILE A 128 -14.47 -0.20 9.53
N SER A 129 -14.17 0.87 10.27
CA SER A 129 -14.11 0.86 11.73
C SER A 129 -15.39 0.31 12.35
N LYS A 130 -16.55 0.78 11.87
CA LYS A 130 -17.86 0.28 12.33
C LYS A 130 -18.09 -1.20 12.00
N LEU A 131 -17.59 -1.68 10.87
CA LEU A 131 -17.66 -3.11 10.55
C LEU A 131 -16.79 -3.93 11.51
N ILE A 132 -15.58 -3.44 11.85
CA ILE A 132 -14.68 -4.09 12.81
C ILE A 132 -15.30 -4.12 14.20
N GLN A 133 -15.78 -2.99 14.73
CA GLN A 133 -16.40 -2.88 16.06
C GLN A 133 -17.66 -3.76 16.23
N LYS A 134 -18.43 -3.95 15.16
CA LYS A 134 -19.62 -4.80 15.16
C LYS A 134 -19.33 -6.26 14.84
N TYR A 135 -18.05 -6.60 14.59
CA TYR A 135 -17.71 -7.97 14.27
C TYR A 135 -17.84 -8.87 15.50
N PRO A 136 -18.44 -10.08 15.37
CA PRO A 136 -18.84 -10.88 16.54
C PRO A 136 -17.68 -11.60 17.26
N SER A 137 -16.46 -11.46 16.79
CA SER A 137 -15.26 -12.12 17.36
C SER A 137 -14.08 -11.17 17.42
N ALA A 138 -13.12 -11.48 18.27
CA ALA A 138 -11.94 -10.66 18.47
C ALA A 138 -11.15 -10.38 17.18
N VAL A 139 -10.81 -9.13 16.98
CA VAL A 139 -10.00 -8.61 15.87
C VAL A 139 -8.70 -8.04 16.41
N ARG A 140 -7.55 -8.45 15.86
CA ARG A 140 -6.27 -7.88 16.21
C ARG A 140 -5.70 -7.09 15.05
N ALA A 141 -5.26 -5.86 15.31
CA ALA A 141 -4.44 -5.11 14.35
C ALA A 141 -2.99 -5.58 14.46
N ILE A 142 -2.37 -5.88 13.35
CA ILE A 142 -0.94 -6.20 13.24
C ILE A 142 -0.28 -5.16 12.34
N VAL A 143 0.64 -4.37 12.91
CA VAL A 143 1.34 -3.30 12.18
C VAL A 143 2.82 -3.65 12.10
N PRO A 144 3.28 -4.21 10.97
CA PRO A 144 4.67 -4.64 10.82
C PRO A 144 5.64 -3.50 10.49
N VAL A 145 5.16 -2.40 9.86
CA VAL A 145 5.99 -1.25 9.45
C VAL A 145 5.31 0.06 9.81
N TYR A 146 4.17 0.38 9.19
CA TYR A 146 3.42 1.59 9.53
C TYR A 146 1.93 1.47 9.19
N ALA A 147 1.11 2.17 9.98
CA ALA A 147 -0.29 2.42 9.67
C ALA A 147 -0.62 3.86 10.07
N MET A 148 -0.61 4.78 9.09
CA MET A 148 -0.75 6.21 9.33
C MET A 148 -2.20 6.67 9.17
N SER A 149 -2.57 7.78 9.80
CA SER A 149 -3.85 8.46 9.60
C SER A 149 -5.05 7.50 9.69
N GLY A 150 -5.80 7.30 8.60
CA GLY A 150 -6.89 6.31 8.53
C GLY A 150 -6.46 4.89 8.92
N GLY A 151 -5.20 4.50 8.68
CA GLY A 151 -4.63 3.23 9.14
C GLY A 151 -4.53 3.15 10.66
N SER A 152 -4.07 4.23 11.32
CA SER A 152 -4.08 4.34 12.79
C SER A 152 -5.51 4.24 13.35
N PHE A 153 -6.45 4.90 12.70
CA PHE A 153 -7.86 4.85 13.07
C PHE A 153 -8.42 3.41 13.02
N LEU A 154 -8.06 2.64 11.98
CA LEU A 154 -8.44 1.24 11.88
C LEU A 154 -7.74 0.37 12.94
N ALA A 155 -6.47 0.63 13.24
CA ALA A 155 -5.77 -0.09 14.31
C ALA A 155 -6.43 0.13 15.67
N LEU A 156 -6.83 1.38 15.97
CA LEU A 156 -7.58 1.70 17.19
C LEU A 156 -8.97 1.05 17.25
N SER A 157 -9.54 0.69 16.10
CA SER A 157 -10.86 0.04 16.02
C SER A 157 -10.84 -1.45 16.37
N CYS A 158 -9.64 -2.05 16.41
CA CYS A 158 -9.45 -3.46 16.76
C CYS A 158 -9.36 -3.66 18.28
N ASP A 159 -9.60 -4.87 18.77
CA ASP A 159 -9.54 -5.20 20.20
C ASP A 159 -8.12 -5.09 20.74
N GLU A 160 -7.14 -5.57 19.99
CA GLU A 160 -5.72 -5.53 20.33
C GLU A 160 -4.89 -4.92 19.19
N ILE A 161 -3.78 -4.26 19.55
CA ILE A 161 -2.83 -3.68 18.60
C ILE A 161 -1.47 -4.32 18.83
N LEU A 162 -0.98 -5.05 17.83
CA LEU A 162 0.34 -5.65 17.80
C LEU A 162 1.23 -4.84 16.87
N LEU A 163 2.31 -4.27 17.40
CA LEU A 163 3.20 -3.37 16.70
C LEU A 163 4.62 -3.94 16.67
N ALA A 164 5.25 -4.01 15.50
CA ALA A 164 6.67 -4.35 15.45
C ALA A 164 7.50 -3.25 16.15
N ASN A 165 8.64 -3.60 16.72
CA ASN A 165 9.46 -2.67 17.51
C ASN A 165 9.82 -1.38 16.75
N THR A 166 10.04 -1.48 15.45
CA THR A 166 10.32 -0.34 14.56
C THR A 166 9.11 0.20 13.81
N ALA A 167 7.93 -0.33 14.10
CA ALA A 167 6.70 0.11 13.43
C ALA A 167 6.08 1.33 14.09
N ALA A 168 5.22 2.02 13.36
CA ALA A 168 4.58 3.23 13.83
C ALA A 168 3.11 3.33 13.45
N LEU A 169 2.33 3.97 14.30
CA LEU A 169 1.09 4.64 13.98
C LEU A 169 1.36 6.12 13.70
N GLY A 170 0.34 6.86 13.25
CA GLY A 170 0.44 8.30 13.02
C GLY A 170 -0.74 9.07 13.57
N ALA A 171 -0.65 10.41 13.48
CA ALA A 171 -1.76 11.29 13.79
C ALA A 171 -3.01 10.98 12.93
N ILE A 172 -4.18 11.28 13.49
CA ILE A 172 -5.49 11.05 12.86
C ILE A 172 -6.17 12.40 12.59
N ASP A 173 -5.40 13.45 12.44
CA ASP A 173 -5.92 14.79 12.17
C ASP A 173 -6.35 14.92 10.69
N PRO A 174 -7.47 15.61 10.40
CA PRO A 174 -7.96 15.72 9.04
C PRO A 174 -7.05 16.60 8.20
N GLN A 175 -6.60 16.06 7.07
CA GLN A 175 -5.85 16.78 6.05
C GLN A 175 -6.82 17.19 4.95
N ILE A 176 -6.93 18.48 4.71
CA ILE A 176 -7.85 19.04 3.71
C ILE A 176 -7.13 19.97 2.76
N GLY A 177 -7.63 20.08 1.55
CA GLY A 177 -7.00 20.89 0.53
C GLY A 177 -8.00 21.67 -0.32
N TYR A 178 -7.54 22.83 -0.79
CA TYR A 178 -8.25 23.68 -1.73
C TYR A 178 -7.26 24.24 -2.75
N LEU A 179 -7.50 24.00 -4.02
CA LEU A 179 -6.57 24.33 -5.12
C LEU A 179 -5.18 23.70 -4.87
N TRP A 180 -4.16 24.54 -4.70
CA TRP A 180 -2.76 24.14 -4.47
C TRP A 180 -2.36 24.13 -2.98
N HIS A 181 -3.30 24.46 -2.10
CA HIS A 181 -3.07 24.51 -0.65
C HIS A 181 -3.63 23.25 -0.01
N TYR A 182 -2.78 22.58 0.78
CA TYR A 182 -3.12 21.37 1.50
C TYR A 182 -2.50 21.41 2.89
N GLY A 183 -3.26 21.00 3.90
CA GLY A 183 -2.77 21.01 5.27
C GLY A 183 -3.80 20.53 6.29
N SER A 184 -3.38 20.51 7.56
CA SER A 184 -4.26 20.13 8.66
C SER A 184 -5.38 21.15 8.87
N ALA A 185 -6.49 20.71 9.45
CA ALA A 185 -7.58 21.61 9.86
C ALA A 185 -7.07 22.79 10.69
N LYS A 186 -6.13 22.54 11.58
CA LYS A 186 -5.49 23.55 12.41
C LYS A 186 -4.72 24.58 11.59
N SER A 187 -3.99 24.15 10.58
CA SER A 187 -3.23 25.07 9.73
C SER A 187 -4.14 26.06 9.00
N TRP A 188 -5.32 25.65 8.57
CA TRP A 188 -6.33 26.52 7.99
C TRP A 188 -6.87 27.54 8.98
N ASP A 189 -7.10 27.14 10.25
CA ASP A 189 -7.47 28.06 11.31
C ASP A 189 -6.42 29.13 11.58
N GLU A 190 -5.14 28.76 11.58
CA GLU A 190 -4.04 29.70 11.73
C GLU A 190 -3.95 30.70 10.56
N VAL A 191 -4.22 30.25 9.32
CA VAL A 191 -4.30 31.14 8.16
C VAL A 191 -5.39 32.19 8.36
N ILE A 192 -6.58 31.79 8.81
CA ILE A 192 -7.70 32.72 9.06
C ILE A 192 -7.31 33.74 10.14
N LYS A 193 -6.74 33.30 11.25
CA LYS A 193 -6.30 34.18 12.34
C LYS A 193 -5.29 35.20 11.87
N LYS A 194 -4.27 34.77 11.10
CA LYS A 194 -3.20 35.66 10.58
C LYS A 194 -3.69 36.67 9.54
N LYS A 195 -4.70 36.32 8.77
CA LYS A 195 -5.26 37.24 7.75
C LYS A 195 -6.19 38.32 8.31
N HIS A 196 -6.52 38.30 9.60
CA HIS A 196 -7.28 39.35 10.31
C HIS A 196 -8.53 39.85 9.54
N GLY A 197 -9.39 38.94 9.09
CA GLY A 197 -10.60 39.28 8.32
C GLY A 197 -10.40 39.52 6.83
N LYS A 198 -9.18 39.40 6.30
CA LYS A 198 -8.85 39.52 4.86
C LYS A 198 -8.66 38.15 4.19
N ALA A 199 -9.19 37.09 4.79
CA ALA A 199 -9.14 35.77 4.19
C ALA A 199 -10.13 35.69 3.02
N ASP A 200 -9.76 34.94 1.99
CA ASP A 200 -10.66 34.62 0.87
C ASP A 200 -11.70 33.57 1.30
N ASP A 201 -12.82 33.51 0.57
CA ASP A 201 -13.94 32.63 0.87
C ASP A 201 -13.55 31.15 0.92
N GLY A 202 -12.62 30.72 0.03
CA GLY A 202 -12.11 29.35 0.00
C GLY A 202 -11.36 28.99 1.28
N SER A 203 -10.48 29.87 1.76
CA SER A 203 -9.77 29.70 3.02
C SER A 203 -10.74 29.63 4.21
N ILE A 204 -11.75 30.49 4.23
CA ILE A 204 -12.80 30.50 5.29
C ILE A 204 -13.57 29.18 5.27
N GLN A 205 -14.00 28.73 4.10
CA GLN A 205 -14.74 27.48 3.94
C GLN A 205 -13.89 26.27 4.36
N MET A 206 -12.59 26.23 4.00
CA MET A 206 -11.68 25.15 4.41
C MET A 206 -11.50 25.11 5.93
N ALA A 207 -11.27 26.25 6.57
CA ALA A 207 -11.15 26.33 8.02
C ALA A 207 -12.44 25.85 8.73
N TYR A 208 -13.62 26.25 8.23
CA TYR A 208 -14.90 25.81 8.76
C TYR A 208 -15.09 24.30 8.61
N THR A 209 -14.90 23.76 7.42
CA THR A 209 -15.02 22.33 7.11
C THR A 209 -13.99 21.53 7.92
N GLY A 210 -12.77 22.04 8.02
CA GLY A 210 -11.70 21.40 8.81
C GLY A 210 -12.06 21.23 10.26
N ARG A 211 -12.63 22.29 10.89
CA ARG A 211 -13.10 22.20 12.29
C ARG A 211 -14.18 21.15 12.48
N GLN A 212 -15.12 21.05 11.54
CA GLN A 212 -16.17 20.03 11.60
C GLN A 212 -15.57 18.61 11.53
N TYR A 213 -14.62 18.37 10.63
CA TYR A 213 -13.94 17.08 10.54
C TYR A 213 -13.10 16.79 11.77
N ALA A 214 -12.33 17.76 12.28
CA ALA A 214 -11.51 17.59 13.48
C ALA A 214 -12.39 17.22 14.69
N ASN A 215 -13.48 17.94 14.92
CA ASN A 215 -14.40 17.64 16.01
C ASN A 215 -15.05 16.24 15.88
N THR A 216 -15.39 15.87 14.65
CA THR A 216 -15.97 14.55 14.39
C THR A 216 -14.96 13.44 14.63
N LEU A 217 -13.73 13.58 14.13
CA LEU A 217 -12.66 12.61 14.33
C LEU A 217 -12.27 12.50 15.79
N HIS A 218 -12.15 13.62 16.49
CA HIS A 218 -11.88 13.64 17.93
C HIS A 218 -12.92 12.80 18.71
N LYS A 219 -14.20 13.04 18.44
CA LYS A 219 -15.28 12.25 19.05
C LYS A 219 -15.14 10.76 18.76
N TRP A 220 -14.91 10.38 17.50
CA TRP A 220 -14.77 8.97 17.12
C TRP A 220 -13.54 8.33 17.75
N VAL A 221 -12.40 9.02 17.78
CA VAL A 221 -11.18 8.50 18.43
C VAL A 221 -11.40 8.33 19.92
N SER A 222 -12.05 9.30 20.58
CA SER A 222 -12.40 9.19 22.00
C SER A 222 -13.33 8.00 22.27
N GLU A 223 -14.30 7.72 21.38
CA GLU A 223 -15.16 6.53 21.45
C GLU A 223 -14.36 5.23 21.28
N LEU A 224 -13.42 5.15 20.32
CA LEU A 224 -12.56 3.98 20.12
C LEU A 224 -11.64 3.68 21.30
N LEU A 225 -11.25 4.72 22.04
CA LEU A 225 -10.39 4.61 23.21
C LEU A 225 -11.14 4.25 24.51
N LEU A 226 -12.47 4.18 24.51
CA LEU A 226 -13.26 3.89 25.70
C LEU A 226 -12.86 2.59 26.40
N GLU A 227 -12.70 1.51 25.64
CA GLU A 227 -12.32 0.21 26.18
C GLU A 227 -10.81 0.08 26.43
N LYS A 228 -10.01 0.88 25.74
CA LYS A 228 -8.54 0.85 25.84
C LYS A 228 -7.99 1.72 26.97
N ILE A 229 -8.63 2.86 27.20
CA ILE A 229 -8.22 3.85 28.23
C ILE A 229 -9.43 4.14 29.12
N PRO A 230 -9.58 3.45 30.27
CA PRO A 230 -10.75 3.61 31.14
C PRO A 230 -10.84 4.99 31.82
N PHE A 231 -9.70 5.66 32.06
CA PHE A 231 -9.66 6.98 32.70
C PHE A 231 -10.01 8.09 31.71
N ALA A 232 -11.11 8.82 31.97
CA ALA A 232 -11.67 9.82 31.06
C ALA A 232 -10.65 10.91 30.68
N ASP A 233 -9.91 11.46 31.64
CA ASP A 233 -8.94 12.53 31.42
C ASP A 233 -7.78 12.06 30.52
N LYS A 234 -7.27 10.86 30.76
CA LYS A 234 -6.22 10.27 29.93
C LYS A 234 -6.69 9.96 28.52
N ARG A 235 -7.92 9.46 28.40
CA ARG A 235 -8.55 9.18 27.10
C ARG A 235 -8.73 10.45 26.30
N GLU A 236 -9.23 11.52 26.92
CA GLU A 236 -9.41 12.82 26.27
C GLU A 236 -8.07 13.43 25.82
N SER A 237 -7.05 13.32 26.67
CA SER A 237 -5.69 13.75 26.33
C SER A 237 -5.13 12.97 25.14
N ALA A 238 -5.32 11.65 25.10
CA ALA A 238 -4.86 10.81 24.00
C ALA A 238 -5.63 11.11 22.71
N ALA A 239 -6.95 11.27 22.77
CA ALA A 239 -7.77 11.64 21.62
C ALA A 239 -7.36 13.00 21.06
N THR A 240 -7.17 14.00 21.93
CA THR A 240 -6.68 15.33 21.57
C THR A 240 -5.31 15.24 20.90
N PHE A 241 -4.34 14.52 21.50
CA PHE A 241 -3.01 14.35 20.96
C PHE A 241 -3.03 13.79 19.54
N LEU A 242 -3.89 12.82 19.24
CA LEU A 242 -3.97 12.19 17.94
C LEU A 242 -4.69 13.02 16.88
N THR A 243 -5.59 13.96 17.28
CA THR A 243 -6.55 14.56 16.33
C THR A 243 -6.46 16.08 16.21
N ASP A 244 -5.74 16.79 17.09
CA ASP A 244 -5.76 18.25 17.15
C ASP A 244 -4.84 18.95 16.12
N GLY A 245 -4.03 18.19 15.38
CA GLY A 245 -3.09 18.72 14.39
C GLY A 245 -1.91 19.51 15.00
N ASN A 246 -1.61 19.28 16.29
CA ASN A 246 -0.41 19.87 16.94
C ASN A 246 0.86 19.13 16.60
N ILE A 247 0.77 17.83 16.34
CA ILE A 247 1.90 17.03 15.87
C ILE A 247 1.90 16.98 14.34
N GLU A 248 3.09 16.87 13.77
CA GLU A 248 3.22 16.70 12.34
C GLU A 248 2.49 15.44 11.88
N HIS A 249 1.67 15.56 10.82
CA HIS A 249 0.83 14.44 10.32
C HIS A 249 1.64 13.19 9.97
N GLY A 250 2.86 13.37 9.46
CA GLY A 250 3.81 12.30 9.13
C GLY A 250 4.64 11.79 10.30
N ARG A 251 4.53 12.38 11.50
CA ARG A 251 5.31 11.95 12.65
C ARG A 251 5.00 10.50 13.04
N PRO A 252 6.00 9.60 13.03
CA PRO A 252 5.81 8.24 13.50
C PRO A 252 5.62 8.20 15.02
N LEU A 253 4.58 7.54 15.48
CA LEU A 253 4.31 7.24 16.89
C LEU A 253 4.66 5.76 17.13
N MET A 254 5.78 5.53 17.79
CA MET A 254 6.27 4.18 18.08
C MET A 254 5.67 3.65 19.40
N ILE A 255 6.02 2.44 19.78
CA ILE A 255 5.50 1.77 21.00
C ILE A 255 5.67 2.66 22.25
N CYS A 256 6.82 3.33 22.40
CA CYS A 256 7.08 4.23 23.53
C CYS A 256 6.11 5.41 23.57
N ASP A 257 5.90 6.09 22.41
CA ASP A 257 4.99 7.24 22.31
C ASP A 257 3.55 6.85 22.62
N LEU A 258 3.11 5.69 22.08
CA LEU A 258 1.75 5.17 22.29
C LEU A 258 1.49 4.80 23.74
N ASN A 259 2.46 4.16 24.40
CA ASN A 259 2.37 3.83 25.83
C ASN A 259 2.35 5.09 26.69
N GLU A 260 3.13 6.14 26.35
CA GLU A 260 3.16 7.41 27.07
C GLU A 260 1.77 8.10 27.07
N ILE A 261 1.07 8.05 25.93
CA ILE A 261 -0.31 8.59 25.84
C ILE A 261 -1.37 7.59 26.32
N GLY A 262 -0.96 6.42 26.82
CA GLY A 262 -1.85 5.44 27.45
C GLY A 262 -2.57 4.50 26.49
N ILE A 263 -2.16 4.43 25.21
CA ILE A 263 -2.71 3.46 24.23
C ILE A 263 -1.98 2.13 24.41
N PRO A 264 -2.69 1.05 24.83
CA PRO A 264 -2.05 -0.24 25.02
C PRO A 264 -1.65 -0.86 23.68
N VAL A 265 -0.38 -1.20 23.53
CA VAL A 265 0.15 -1.93 22.39
C VAL A 265 0.96 -3.12 22.85
N ILE A 266 0.92 -4.19 22.08
CA ILE A 266 1.68 -5.42 22.31
C ILE A 266 2.81 -5.47 21.28
N GLU A 267 4.02 -5.78 21.71
CA GLU A 267 5.14 -5.96 20.77
C GLU A 267 4.93 -7.20 19.91
N LEU A 268 5.08 -7.06 18.60
CA LEU A 268 4.92 -8.13 17.64
C LEU A 268 6.16 -9.03 17.62
N GLU A 269 5.96 -10.34 17.74
CA GLU A 269 7.04 -11.32 17.72
C GLU A 269 7.82 -11.31 16.38
N ASP A 270 9.15 -11.42 16.43
CA ASP A 270 10.04 -11.47 15.25
C ASP A 270 9.68 -12.59 14.27
N LYS A 271 9.19 -13.71 14.78
CA LYS A 271 8.73 -14.82 13.95
C LYS A 271 7.57 -14.40 13.03
N MET A 272 6.65 -13.59 13.53
CA MET A 272 5.53 -13.07 12.75
C MET A 272 6.00 -12.05 11.73
N ILE A 273 6.91 -11.15 12.13
CA ILE A 273 7.53 -10.16 11.24
C ILE A 273 8.22 -10.85 10.05
N THR A 274 8.99 -11.92 10.31
CA THR A 274 9.68 -12.72 9.28
C THR A 274 8.70 -13.36 8.28
N LEU A 275 7.49 -13.69 8.68
CA LEU A 275 6.46 -14.22 7.78
C LEU A 275 5.75 -13.14 6.97
N ILE A 276 5.56 -11.95 7.55
CA ILE A 276 4.81 -10.85 6.92
C ILE A 276 5.70 -10.05 5.95
N ASN A 277 6.95 -9.74 6.32
CA ASN A 277 7.85 -8.90 5.51
C ASN A 277 7.95 -9.30 4.03
N PRO A 278 8.08 -10.58 3.66
CA PRO A 278 8.13 -10.96 2.26
C PRO A 278 6.82 -10.72 1.50
N ILE A 279 5.68 -10.59 2.20
CA ILE A 279 4.40 -10.21 1.59
C ILE A 279 4.41 -8.70 1.32
N LEU A 280 4.88 -7.91 2.28
CA LEU A 280 4.97 -6.46 2.16
C LEU A 280 5.98 -6.01 1.10
N ASN A 281 7.13 -6.67 1.04
CA ASN A 281 8.20 -6.34 0.09
C ASN A 281 7.90 -6.79 -1.35
N SER A 282 6.85 -7.56 -1.56
CA SER A 282 6.39 -7.94 -2.88
C SER A 282 5.77 -6.73 -3.58
N THR A 283 6.33 -6.26 -4.69
CA THR A 283 5.79 -5.14 -5.50
C THR A 283 4.44 -5.45 -6.16
N LEU A 284 3.91 -6.63 -5.96
CA LEU A 284 2.77 -7.19 -6.68
C LEU A 284 1.49 -7.24 -5.85
N TYR A 285 1.58 -6.89 -4.56
CA TYR A 285 0.43 -6.87 -3.65
C TYR A 285 0.17 -5.46 -3.18
N GLU A 286 -0.69 -4.77 -3.91
CA GLU A 286 -1.34 -3.57 -3.41
C GLU A 286 -2.83 -3.84 -3.28
N GLY A 287 -3.45 -3.31 -2.22
CA GLY A 287 -4.86 -3.51 -1.93
C GLY A 287 -5.12 -4.47 -0.76
N GLU A 288 -6.24 -5.15 -0.81
CA GLU A 288 -6.74 -6.00 0.28
C GLU A 288 -6.73 -7.47 -0.11
N TYR A 289 -6.14 -8.30 0.77
CA TYR A 289 -6.06 -9.74 0.61
C TYR A 289 -6.52 -10.45 1.87
N TRP A 290 -7.19 -11.60 1.71
CA TRP A 290 -7.66 -12.39 2.84
C TRP A 290 -7.58 -13.89 2.59
N ILE A 291 -7.53 -14.67 3.69
CA ILE A 291 -7.54 -16.13 3.70
C ILE A 291 -8.25 -16.70 4.95
#